data_09754fca61921ea4fa35d1d905fa0562
#
_entry.id   09754fca61921ea4fa35d1d905fa0562
#
_cell.length_a   1.000
_cell.length_b   1.000
_cell.length_c   1.000
_cell.angle_alpha   90.00
_cell.angle_beta   90.00
_cell.angle_gamma   90.00
#
_symmetry.space_group_name_H-M   'P 1'
#
loop_
_entity.id
_entity.type
_entity.pdbx_description
1 polymer ?
#
loop_
_entity_poly.entity_id
_entity_poly.type
_entity_poly.pdbx_seq_one_letter_code
_entity_poly.pdbx_strand_id
1 'polypeptide(L)'
;MVTQRHIPAAQADPEDLLKRSGLPTFFAVNQPETLPLVRPARGPGQHVRVWARSLSGMQKECIVASALGTIWRLASDEGPYLDGFDAAPCPLAFMTVGMVSSYMNSLLAVANARELAIRHLTLVQDNRYTMEGSALQGTMTGGALPVGLEVQIGIDVGDDVVADLVQTAVCVSPLERLLRERHASRFSLTVDGREVPVGRVETLDSCAPPDPQRAFSQFALPVTTGVPISRLAAVTPVAGVAGGAHTSLQSKQRRTLHVRALCRRRHDGVKEIEQQLHSPLGSTFQFLSDEAPGQGGLGAAPDAASYMAAGVAFCFMTQLGRYATILKRELPKYGVAQDTCYSRGDASSAEDTSGTTGAVKTHVYLDTPEGAEFARDCVDMGEQTCFLHALYRTPLETMISITRV
;
A
#
# COMPACT_ATOMS: atom_id res chain seq x y z
N MET A 1 40.93 -32.72 8.20
CA MET A 1 40.02 -32.03 7.29
C MET A 1 39.60 -30.73 7.96
N VAL A 2 40.15 -29.59 7.49
CA VAL A 2 39.86 -28.27 8.03
C VAL A 2 38.62 -27.81 7.29
N THR A 3 37.50 -27.72 7.97
CA THR A 3 36.27 -27.11 7.45
C THR A 3 36.52 -25.62 7.23
N GLN A 4 36.65 -25.21 5.97
CA GLN A 4 36.60 -23.78 5.60
C GLN A 4 35.26 -23.20 6.04
N ARG A 5 35.30 -22.33 7.05
CA ARG A 5 34.15 -21.47 7.37
C ARG A 5 33.95 -20.52 6.20
N HIS A 6 32.83 -20.67 5.51
CA HIS A 6 32.38 -19.73 4.52
C HIS A 6 32.19 -18.37 5.23
N ILE A 7 33.01 -17.39 4.91
CA ILE A 7 32.80 -16.00 5.32
C ILE A 7 31.73 -15.48 4.38
N PRO A 8 30.53 -15.08 4.86
CA PRO A 8 29.54 -14.48 3.98
C PRO A 8 30.16 -13.27 3.27
N ALA A 9 29.96 -13.16 1.96
CA ALA A 9 30.35 -11.97 1.21
C ALA A 9 29.64 -10.78 1.87
N ALA A 10 30.39 -9.74 2.25
CA ALA A 10 29.81 -8.52 2.77
C ALA A 10 28.77 -8.01 1.75
N GLN A 11 27.50 -7.87 2.17
CA GLN A 11 26.50 -7.22 1.35
C GLN A 11 27.05 -5.85 0.98
N ALA A 12 27.09 -5.54 -0.32
CA ALA A 12 27.46 -4.21 -0.77
C ALA A 12 26.54 -3.18 -0.09
N ASP A 13 27.10 -2.05 0.33
CA ASP A 13 26.31 -0.99 0.93
C ASP A 13 25.11 -0.63 0.04
N PRO A 14 23.92 -0.42 0.61
CA PRO A 14 22.74 -0.04 -0.15
C PRO A 14 22.99 1.21 -0.97
N GLU A 15 22.54 1.21 -2.23
CA GLU A 15 22.70 2.33 -3.17
C GLU A 15 21.32 2.88 -3.56
N ASP A 16 21.19 4.21 -3.68
CA ASP A 16 19.96 4.84 -4.15
C ASP A 16 19.74 4.58 -5.65
N LEU A 17 19.14 3.43 -5.97
CA LEU A 17 18.87 3.02 -7.35
C LEU A 17 17.77 3.84 -8.00
N LEU A 18 16.80 4.35 -7.24
CA LEU A 18 15.75 5.23 -7.79
C LEU A 18 16.37 6.49 -8.37
N LYS A 19 17.26 7.12 -7.63
CA LYS A 19 17.99 8.31 -8.08
C LYS A 19 18.97 7.98 -9.22
N ARG A 20 19.72 6.88 -9.10
CA ARG A 20 20.73 6.47 -10.09
C ARG A 20 20.12 6.10 -11.43
N SER A 21 18.92 5.56 -11.47
CA SER A 21 18.26 5.16 -12.71
C SER A 21 18.00 6.32 -13.67
N GLY A 22 17.89 7.55 -13.16
CA GLY A 22 17.51 8.73 -13.95
C GLY A 22 16.09 8.68 -14.50
N LEU A 23 15.31 7.63 -14.22
CA LEU A 23 13.91 7.51 -14.62
C LEU A 23 13.03 8.33 -13.68
N PRO A 24 11.91 8.88 -14.17
CA PRO A 24 10.89 9.43 -13.29
C PRO A 24 10.46 8.39 -12.26
N THR A 25 10.31 8.80 -11.01
CA THR A 25 9.93 7.88 -9.92
C THR A 25 8.48 7.40 -10.05
N PHE A 26 7.61 8.21 -10.64
CA PHE A 26 6.18 7.93 -10.79
C PHE A 26 5.72 8.36 -12.18
N PHE A 27 5.08 7.45 -12.92
CA PHE A 27 4.60 7.78 -14.26
C PHE A 27 3.54 6.79 -14.77
N ALA A 28 2.74 7.26 -15.74
CA ALA A 28 1.88 6.40 -16.53
C ALA A 28 2.72 5.55 -17.49
N VAL A 29 2.41 4.27 -17.60
CA VAL A 29 3.09 3.35 -18.52
C VAL A 29 2.55 3.57 -19.93
N ASN A 30 3.45 4.00 -20.84
CA ASN A 30 3.14 4.08 -22.25
C ASN A 30 3.17 2.68 -22.87
N GLN A 31 2.28 2.43 -23.82
CA GLN A 31 2.19 1.16 -24.56
C GLN A 31 2.13 -0.05 -23.62
N PRO A 32 1.15 -0.08 -22.68
CA PRO A 32 1.04 -1.15 -21.70
C PRO A 32 0.84 -2.54 -22.32
N GLU A 33 0.39 -2.61 -23.57
CA GLU A 33 0.24 -3.83 -24.36
C GLU A 33 1.58 -4.50 -24.69
N THR A 34 2.69 -3.79 -24.61
CA THR A 34 4.05 -4.34 -24.82
C THR A 34 4.57 -5.06 -23.57
N LEU A 35 3.95 -4.85 -22.42
CA LEU A 35 4.35 -5.49 -21.18
C LEU A 35 3.86 -6.94 -21.15
N PRO A 36 4.66 -7.89 -20.63
CA PRO A 36 4.24 -9.28 -20.47
C PRO A 36 3.32 -9.44 -19.24
N LEU A 37 2.41 -8.48 -19.03
CA LEU A 37 1.56 -8.36 -17.86
C LEU A 37 0.09 -8.39 -18.29
N VAL A 38 -0.66 -9.31 -17.71
CA VAL A 38 -2.08 -9.45 -17.98
C VAL A 38 -2.86 -8.67 -16.93
N ARG A 39 -3.62 -7.65 -17.37
CA ARG A 39 -4.53 -6.91 -16.49
C ARG A 39 -5.51 -7.86 -15.80
N PRO A 40 -5.99 -7.52 -14.60
CA PRO A 40 -7.09 -8.26 -14.01
C PRO A 40 -8.33 -8.19 -14.90
N ALA A 41 -9.11 -9.26 -14.93
CA ALA A 41 -10.36 -9.29 -15.67
C ALA A 41 -11.37 -8.28 -15.09
N ARG A 42 -12.25 -7.75 -15.93
CA ARG A 42 -13.41 -6.97 -15.47
C ARG A 42 -14.36 -7.87 -14.71
N GLY A 43 -14.89 -7.37 -13.61
CA GLY A 43 -15.85 -8.07 -12.75
C GLY A 43 -16.57 -7.09 -11.84
N PRO A 44 -17.41 -7.58 -10.93
CA PRO A 44 -17.98 -6.74 -9.88
C PRO A 44 -16.86 -6.13 -9.05
N GLY A 45 -16.95 -4.80 -8.82
CA GLY A 45 -15.93 -4.05 -8.11
C GLY A 45 -14.68 -3.70 -8.96
N GLN A 46 -13.72 -3.10 -8.28
CA GLN A 46 -12.47 -2.62 -8.86
C GLN A 46 -11.36 -3.63 -8.58
N HIS A 47 -11.08 -4.48 -9.54
CA HIS A 47 -9.99 -5.45 -9.49
C HIS A 47 -8.67 -4.76 -9.83
N VAL A 48 -7.68 -4.94 -8.97
CA VAL A 48 -6.34 -4.34 -9.13
C VAL A 48 -5.29 -5.43 -9.03
N ARG A 49 -4.33 -5.40 -9.94
CA ARG A 49 -3.12 -6.24 -9.91
C ARG A 49 -1.87 -5.38 -9.77
N VAL A 50 -1.00 -5.81 -8.88
CA VAL A 50 0.30 -5.19 -8.63
C VAL A 50 1.39 -6.20 -8.94
N TRP A 51 2.37 -5.80 -9.76
CA TRP A 51 3.64 -6.51 -9.92
C TRP A 51 4.71 -5.65 -9.29
N ALA A 52 5.37 -6.15 -8.27
CA ALA A 52 6.38 -5.40 -7.55
C ALA A 52 7.68 -6.19 -7.42
N ARG A 53 8.80 -5.46 -7.40
CA ARG A 53 10.13 -6.02 -7.14
C ARG A 53 10.93 -5.16 -6.16
N SER A 54 11.87 -5.81 -5.47
CA SER A 54 12.90 -5.14 -4.68
C SER A 54 13.94 -4.47 -5.58
N LEU A 55 14.53 -3.39 -5.10
CA LEU A 55 15.65 -2.71 -5.72
C LEU A 55 16.88 -2.82 -4.80
N SER A 56 17.23 -1.77 -4.07
CA SER A 56 18.35 -1.76 -3.14
C SER A 56 17.88 -1.27 -1.77
N GLY A 57 18.37 -1.89 -0.71
CA GLY A 57 17.95 -1.55 0.66
C GLY A 57 16.43 -1.65 0.82
N MET A 58 15.79 -0.54 1.20
CA MET A 58 14.34 -0.47 1.35
C MET A 58 13.59 -0.02 0.10
N GLN A 59 14.28 0.23 -1.01
CA GLN A 59 13.65 0.66 -2.26
C GLN A 59 12.93 -0.47 -2.97
N LYS A 60 11.76 -0.16 -3.48
CA LYS A 60 10.89 -1.05 -4.25
C LYS A 60 10.22 -0.27 -5.38
N GLU A 61 9.86 -0.97 -6.43
CA GLU A 61 9.01 -0.40 -7.49
C GLU A 61 7.90 -1.38 -7.85
N CYS A 62 6.79 -0.86 -8.35
CA CYS A 62 5.72 -1.69 -8.88
C CYS A 62 5.13 -1.11 -10.16
N ILE A 63 4.51 -2.01 -10.92
CA ILE A 63 3.49 -1.68 -11.90
C ILE A 63 2.15 -2.01 -11.27
N VAL A 64 1.24 -1.08 -11.29
CA VAL A 64 -0.13 -1.28 -10.82
C VAL A 64 -1.11 -1.07 -11.97
N ALA A 65 -2.01 -2.03 -12.15
CA ALA A 65 -3.06 -1.99 -13.16
C ALA A 65 -4.40 -2.37 -12.53
N SER A 66 -5.38 -1.48 -12.68
CA SER A 66 -6.78 -1.84 -12.47
C SER A 66 -7.35 -2.48 -13.74
N ALA A 67 -8.52 -3.14 -13.61
CA ALA A 67 -9.23 -3.70 -14.76
C ALA A 67 -9.60 -2.64 -15.82
N LEU A 68 -9.70 -1.37 -15.37
CA LEU A 68 -9.98 -0.18 -16.16
C LEU A 68 -8.91 0.87 -15.90
N GLY A 69 -8.76 1.83 -16.80
CA GLY A 69 -7.90 3.00 -16.59
C GLY A 69 -6.43 2.80 -16.98
N THR A 70 -5.63 3.73 -16.52
CA THR A 70 -4.19 3.82 -16.83
C THR A 70 -3.39 2.83 -15.99
N ILE A 71 -2.32 2.28 -16.56
CA ILE A 71 -1.32 1.51 -15.81
C ILE A 71 -0.26 2.48 -15.31
N TRP A 72 0.14 2.34 -14.05
CA TRP A 72 1.10 3.22 -13.41
C TRP A 72 2.34 2.47 -12.94
N ARG A 73 3.50 3.09 -13.09
CA ARG A 73 4.70 2.73 -12.35
C ARG A 73 4.77 3.59 -11.10
N LEU A 74 4.88 2.93 -9.94
CA LEU A 74 5.07 3.56 -8.63
C LEU A 74 6.33 3.01 -7.97
N ALA A 75 6.92 3.80 -7.08
CA ALA A 75 8.06 3.39 -6.27
C ALA A 75 7.80 3.70 -4.80
N SER A 76 8.39 2.91 -3.92
CA SER A 76 8.34 3.11 -2.46
C SER A 76 9.74 2.97 -1.88
N ASP A 77 10.00 3.76 -0.85
CA ASP A 77 11.21 3.69 -0.05
C ASP A 77 10.83 3.93 1.42
N GLU A 78 11.73 3.62 2.32
CA GLU A 78 11.59 4.02 3.72
C GLU A 78 12.47 5.24 3.99
N GLY A 79 12.14 5.96 5.04
CA GLY A 79 13.00 7.04 5.51
C GLY A 79 14.23 6.51 6.26
N PRO A 80 15.14 7.42 6.71
CA PRO A 80 16.33 7.05 7.47
C PRO A 80 16.04 6.28 8.76
N TYR A 81 14.81 6.32 9.25
CA TYR A 81 14.36 5.54 10.41
C TYR A 81 14.39 4.01 10.18
N LEU A 82 14.41 3.56 8.93
CA LEU A 82 14.57 2.15 8.53
C LEU A 82 15.72 1.96 7.53
N ASP A 83 16.77 2.80 7.62
CA ASP A 83 17.94 2.76 6.74
C ASP A 83 17.59 2.92 5.25
N GLY A 84 16.50 3.60 4.93
CA GLY A 84 16.09 3.98 3.58
C GLY A 84 16.67 5.33 3.17
N PHE A 85 16.60 5.63 1.87
CA PHE A 85 17.08 6.89 1.28
C PHE A 85 16.03 7.99 1.28
N ASP A 86 14.80 7.69 1.72
CA ASP A 86 13.67 8.63 1.64
C ASP A 86 13.42 9.12 0.19
N ALA A 87 13.74 8.29 -0.81
CA ALA A 87 13.63 8.65 -2.22
C ALA A 87 12.17 8.65 -2.73
N ALA A 88 11.27 7.98 -2.01
CA ALA A 88 9.85 7.83 -2.34
C ALA A 88 9.02 7.69 -1.06
N PRO A 89 7.67 7.84 -1.13
CA PRO A 89 6.81 7.62 0.03
C PRO A 89 6.94 6.20 0.59
N CYS A 90 6.77 6.06 1.91
CA CYS A 90 6.73 4.75 2.55
C CYS A 90 5.43 3.98 2.19
N PRO A 91 5.40 2.64 2.33
CA PRO A 91 4.23 1.84 1.98
C PRO A 91 2.92 2.27 2.65
N LEU A 92 2.99 2.70 3.91
CA LEU A 92 1.81 3.14 4.68
C LEU A 92 1.19 4.41 4.11
N ALA A 93 2.00 5.26 3.45
CA ALA A 93 1.52 6.45 2.76
C ALA A 93 0.55 6.10 1.64
N PHE A 94 0.89 5.12 0.80
CA PHE A 94 0.05 4.67 -0.31
C PHE A 94 -1.32 4.18 0.18
N MET A 95 -1.34 3.36 1.23
CA MET A 95 -2.59 2.87 1.82
C MET A 95 -3.46 4.01 2.35
N THR A 96 -2.87 4.91 3.15
CA THR A 96 -3.61 6.03 3.74
C THR A 96 -4.17 6.98 2.68
N VAL A 97 -3.39 7.26 1.63
CA VAL A 97 -3.82 8.07 0.47
C VAL A 97 -4.97 7.39 -0.28
N GLY A 98 -4.86 6.09 -0.56
CA GLY A 98 -5.93 5.34 -1.21
C GLY A 98 -7.21 5.31 -0.38
N MET A 99 -7.10 5.11 0.93
CA MET A 99 -8.24 5.09 1.84
C MET A 99 -8.96 6.45 1.87
N VAL A 100 -8.25 7.56 2.10
CA VAL A 100 -8.88 8.90 2.16
C VAL A 100 -9.48 9.30 0.81
N SER A 101 -8.84 8.90 -0.30
CA SER A 101 -9.39 9.09 -1.65
C SER A 101 -10.69 8.30 -1.85
N SER A 102 -10.75 7.06 -1.36
CA SER A 102 -11.95 6.21 -1.41
C SER A 102 -13.11 6.80 -0.61
N TYR A 103 -12.85 7.32 0.59
CA TYR A 103 -13.87 8.03 1.37
C TYR A 103 -14.36 9.30 0.67
N MET A 104 -13.46 10.09 0.08
CA MET A 104 -13.81 11.27 -0.71
C MET A 104 -14.74 10.89 -1.88
N ASN A 105 -14.40 9.83 -2.62
CA ASN A 105 -15.21 9.33 -3.73
C ASN A 105 -16.60 8.90 -3.28
N SER A 106 -16.69 8.18 -2.16
CA SER A 106 -17.97 7.71 -1.63
C SER A 106 -18.85 8.86 -1.16
N LEU A 107 -18.27 9.86 -0.48
CA LEU A 107 -18.99 11.04 0.00
C LEU A 107 -19.53 11.89 -1.15
N LEU A 108 -18.70 12.14 -2.16
CA LEU A 108 -19.12 12.87 -3.36
C LEU A 108 -20.21 12.12 -4.14
N ALA A 109 -20.13 10.80 -4.24
CA ALA A 109 -21.12 9.98 -4.91
C ALA A 109 -22.47 9.99 -4.19
N VAL A 110 -22.49 9.86 -2.86
CA VAL A 110 -23.74 9.93 -2.07
C VAL A 110 -24.34 11.33 -2.12
N ALA A 111 -23.52 12.38 -1.99
CA ALA A 111 -23.98 13.75 -2.11
C ALA A 111 -24.62 14.03 -3.49
N ASN A 112 -23.97 13.57 -4.56
CA ASN A 112 -24.50 13.71 -5.92
C ASN A 112 -25.81 12.94 -6.11
N ALA A 113 -25.93 11.71 -5.60
CA ALA A 113 -27.16 10.91 -5.67
C ALA A 113 -28.34 11.55 -4.90
N ARG A 114 -28.03 12.37 -3.89
CA ARG A 114 -29.02 13.11 -3.09
C ARG A 114 -29.21 14.56 -3.54
N GLU A 115 -28.59 14.96 -4.66
CA GLU A 115 -28.62 16.33 -5.21
C GLU A 115 -28.13 17.39 -4.19
N LEU A 116 -27.18 17.04 -3.31
CA LEU A 116 -26.62 17.92 -2.31
C LEU A 116 -25.39 18.65 -2.84
N ALA A 117 -25.44 19.98 -2.86
CA ALA A 117 -24.36 20.85 -3.32
C ALA A 117 -23.35 21.11 -2.19
N ILE A 118 -22.20 20.45 -2.25
CA ILE A 118 -21.09 20.68 -1.31
C ILE A 118 -20.24 21.84 -1.80
N ARG A 119 -20.07 22.90 -0.99
CA ARG A 119 -19.24 24.07 -1.29
C ARG A 119 -17.80 23.90 -0.88
N HIS A 120 -17.56 23.23 0.25
CA HIS A 120 -16.24 22.93 0.78
C HIS A 120 -16.20 21.48 1.28
N LEU A 121 -15.12 20.79 0.98
CA LEU A 121 -14.89 19.43 1.50
C LEU A 121 -13.40 19.18 1.65
N THR A 122 -13.00 18.91 2.87
CA THR A 122 -11.66 18.42 3.23
C THR A 122 -11.81 17.22 4.12
N LEU A 123 -11.07 16.14 3.83
CA LEU A 123 -10.98 14.97 4.69
C LEU A 123 -9.59 14.91 5.30
N VAL A 124 -9.52 14.66 6.61
CA VAL A 124 -8.26 14.35 7.30
C VAL A 124 -8.37 12.94 7.84
N GLN A 125 -7.43 12.09 7.46
CA GLN A 125 -7.39 10.70 7.89
C GLN A 125 -6.12 10.39 8.67
N ASP A 126 -6.29 9.71 9.80
CA ASP A 126 -5.23 9.22 10.68
C ASP A 126 -5.23 7.69 10.74
N ASN A 127 -4.16 7.08 10.25
CA ASN A 127 -3.94 5.65 10.39
C ASN A 127 -2.83 5.42 11.43
N ARG A 128 -3.08 4.48 12.36
CA ARG A 128 -2.10 4.11 13.38
C ARG A 128 -1.87 2.61 13.36
N TYR A 129 -0.61 2.23 13.53
CA TYR A 129 -0.19 0.82 13.49
C TYR A 129 0.69 0.51 14.68
N THR A 130 0.71 -0.76 15.09
CA THR A 130 1.55 -1.24 16.20
C THR A 130 2.50 -2.34 15.74
N MET A 131 3.63 -2.44 16.40
CA MET A 131 4.55 -3.56 16.23
C MET A 131 4.98 -4.03 17.62
N GLU A 132 4.77 -5.31 17.90
CA GLU A 132 5.08 -5.91 19.20
C GLU A 132 5.84 -7.24 19.03
N GLY A 133 6.60 -7.64 20.06
CA GLY A 133 7.31 -8.91 20.08
C GLY A 133 8.75 -8.85 19.56
N SER A 134 9.31 -10.00 19.18
CA SER A 134 10.71 -10.16 18.75
C SER A 134 10.79 -10.93 17.45
N ALA A 135 11.48 -10.38 16.45
CA ALA A 135 11.74 -11.09 15.19
C ALA A 135 12.62 -12.33 15.38
N LEU A 136 13.65 -12.23 16.25
CA LEU A 136 14.55 -13.35 16.53
C LEU A 136 13.87 -14.53 17.23
N GLN A 137 12.77 -14.27 17.94
CA GLN A 137 11.96 -15.30 18.61
C GLN A 137 10.75 -15.73 17.77
N GLY A 138 10.56 -15.17 16.57
CA GLY A 138 9.38 -15.43 15.73
C GLY A 138 8.06 -14.90 16.29
N THR A 139 8.10 -14.05 17.33
CA THR A 139 6.90 -13.54 18.03
C THR A 139 6.52 -12.12 17.61
N MET A 140 7.28 -11.48 16.72
CA MET A 140 6.99 -10.13 16.25
C MET A 140 5.69 -10.13 15.44
N THR A 141 4.78 -9.22 15.78
CA THR A 141 3.47 -9.09 15.13
C THR A 141 3.16 -7.63 14.83
N GLY A 142 2.76 -7.36 13.61
CA GLY A 142 2.20 -6.08 13.20
C GLY A 142 0.71 -6.00 13.53
N GLY A 143 0.26 -4.84 13.97
CA GLY A 143 -1.15 -4.55 14.27
C GLY A 143 -1.60 -3.24 13.63
N ALA A 144 -2.92 -3.06 13.54
CA ALA A 144 -3.56 -1.82 13.13
C ALA A 144 -4.53 -1.36 14.22
N LEU A 145 -4.73 -0.07 14.34
CA LEU A 145 -5.64 0.57 15.29
C LEU A 145 -6.82 1.23 14.54
N PRO A 146 -7.92 1.58 15.24
CA PRO A 146 -9.02 2.29 14.64
C PRO A 146 -8.60 3.50 13.81
N VAL A 147 -9.25 3.68 12.65
CA VAL A 147 -8.95 4.75 11.70
C VAL A 147 -9.68 6.02 12.10
N GLY A 148 -8.98 7.14 12.27
CA GLY A 148 -9.59 8.45 12.46
C GLY A 148 -9.96 9.07 11.11
N LEU A 149 -11.19 9.57 10.97
CA LEU A 149 -11.65 10.31 9.79
C LEU A 149 -12.35 11.59 10.25
N GLU A 150 -11.71 12.74 10.03
CA GLU A 150 -12.32 14.05 10.19
C GLU A 150 -12.86 14.54 8.83
N VAL A 151 -14.12 14.93 8.82
CA VAL A 151 -14.83 15.48 7.66
C VAL A 151 -15.10 16.96 7.90
N GLN A 152 -14.39 17.84 7.21
CA GLN A 152 -14.64 19.28 7.22
C GLN A 152 -15.50 19.61 6.01
N ILE A 153 -16.77 20.03 6.25
CA ILE A 153 -17.77 20.18 5.19
C ILE A 153 -18.54 21.50 5.27
N GLY A 154 -18.60 22.19 4.14
CA GLY A 154 -19.45 23.37 3.90
C GLY A 154 -20.60 23.03 2.96
N ILE A 155 -21.82 22.98 3.51
CA ILE A 155 -23.04 22.61 2.78
C ILE A 155 -24.26 23.25 3.46
N ASP A 156 -25.28 23.62 2.69
CA ASP A 156 -26.48 24.34 3.16
C ASP A 156 -27.63 23.39 3.56
N VAL A 157 -27.35 22.50 4.51
CA VAL A 157 -28.38 21.62 5.09
C VAL A 157 -28.16 21.46 6.60
N GLY A 158 -29.13 20.92 7.31
CA GLY A 158 -29.05 20.67 8.75
C GLY A 158 -27.98 19.63 9.13
N ASP A 159 -27.59 19.65 10.41
CA ASP A 159 -26.53 18.78 10.92
C ASP A 159 -26.91 17.30 10.88
N ASP A 160 -28.18 16.97 11.04
CA ASP A 160 -28.73 15.63 10.89
C ASP A 160 -28.55 15.05 9.48
N VAL A 161 -28.81 15.88 8.46
CA VAL A 161 -28.60 15.52 7.05
C VAL A 161 -27.12 15.32 6.74
N VAL A 162 -26.24 16.15 7.33
CA VAL A 162 -24.79 16.02 7.16
C VAL A 162 -24.29 14.74 7.85
N ALA A 163 -24.76 14.47 9.06
CA ALA A 163 -24.37 13.25 9.79
C ALA A 163 -24.78 11.98 9.02
N ASP A 164 -26.00 11.96 8.48
CA ASP A 164 -26.50 10.85 7.68
C ASP A 164 -25.76 10.72 6.34
N LEU A 165 -25.45 11.83 5.68
CA LEU A 165 -24.62 11.86 4.45
C LEU A 165 -23.26 11.19 4.71
N VAL A 166 -22.55 11.59 5.76
CA VAL A 166 -21.21 11.09 6.08
C VAL A 166 -21.27 9.61 6.49
N GLN A 167 -22.24 9.24 7.33
CA GLN A 167 -22.42 7.85 7.76
C GLN A 167 -22.73 6.93 6.57
N THR A 168 -23.63 7.35 5.68
CA THR A 168 -23.91 6.61 4.44
C THR A 168 -22.69 6.49 3.56
N ALA A 169 -21.92 7.56 3.39
CA ALA A 169 -20.70 7.55 2.57
C ALA A 169 -19.64 6.58 3.11
N VAL A 170 -19.48 6.48 4.43
CA VAL A 170 -18.59 5.51 5.07
C VAL A 170 -19.10 4.10 4.85
N CYS A 171 -20.39 3.86 5.02
CA CYS A 171 -21.01 2.54 4.83
C CYS A 171 -20.85 2.01 3.39
N VAL A 172 -21.07 2.86 2.36
CA VAL A 172 -20.92 2.44 0.95
C VAL A 172 -19.48 2.38 0.48
N SER A 173 -18.52 2.90 1.26
CA SER A 173 -17.10 2.77 0.94
C SER A 173 -16.66 1.31 1.02
N PRO A 174 -15.79 0.81 0.12
CA PRO A 174 -15.19 -0.52 0.26
C PRO A 174 -14.43 -0.69 1.58
N LEU A 175 -14.06 0.41 2.25
CA LEU A 175 -13.37 0.41 3.53
C LEU A 175 -14.26 -0.03 4.69
N GLU A 176 -15.58 0.05 4.58
CA GLU A 176 -16.50 -0.38 5.63
C GLU A 176 -16.25 -1.85 5.98
N ARG A 177 -16.33 -2.74 4.99
CA ARG A 177 -16.06 -4.16 5.23
C ARG A 177 -14.59 -4.45 5.38
N LEU A 178 -13.69 -3.73 4.68
CA LEU A 178 -12.25 -3.89 4.90
C LEU A 178 -11.86 -3.76 6.37
N LEU A 179 -12.46 -2.78 7.07
CA LEU A 179 -12.14 -2.52 8.46
C LEU A 179 -12.94 -3.38 9.43
N ARG A 180 -14.23 -3.63 9.17
CA ARG A 180 -15.10 -4.35 10.14
C ARG A 180 -15.00 -5.87 10.08
N GLU A 181 -14.54 -6.43 8.97
CA GLU A 181 -14.48 -7.87 8.77
C GLU A 181 -13.03 -8.38 8.72
N ARG A 182 -12.88 -9.69 8.84
CA ARG A 182 -11.61 -10.36 8.56
C ARG A 182 -11.59 -10.81 7.12
N HIS A 183 -10.51 -10.49 6.42
CA HIS A 183 -10.30 -10.89 5.03
C HIS A 183 -9.12 -11.85 4.95
N ALA A 184 -9.25 -12.87 4.10
CA ALA A 184 -8.18 -13.82 3.85
C ALA A 184 -7.01 -13.16 3.11
N SER A 185 -5.80 -13.57 3.48
CA SER A 185 -4.57 -13.29 2.74
C SER A 185 -3.98 -14.64 2.33
N ARG A 186 -3.92 -14.90 1.01
CA ARG A 186 -3.50 -16.18 0.44
C ARG A 186 -2.21 -16.02 -0.34
N PHE A 187 -1.34 -17.01 -0.22
CA PHE A 187 0.00 -16.94 -0.79
C PHE A 187 0.37 -18.18 -1.57
N SER A 188 1.13 -17.99 -2.66
CA SER A 188 1.96 -19.01 -3.25
C SER A 188 3.43 -18.56 -3.21
N LEU A 189 4.36 -19.49 -3.28
CA LEU A 189 5.78 -19.22 -3.14
C LEU A 189 6.58 -19.88 -4.26
N THR A 190 7.41 -19.09 -4.93
CA THR A 190 8.41 -19.54 -5.89
C THR A 190 9.80 -19.16 -5.37
N VAL A 191 10.69 -20.14 -5.24
CA VAL A 191 12.07 -19.96 -4.79
C VAL A 191 13.02 -20.38 -5.90
N ASP A 192 13.90 -19.49 -6.31
CA ASP A 192 14.87 -19.72 -7.40
C ASP A 192 14.22 -20.31 -8.66
N GLY A 193 13.03 -19.80 -9.00
CA GLY A 193 12.24 -20.22 -10.17
C GLY A 193 11.47 -21.53 -10.00
N ARG A 194 11.41 -22.11 -8.80
CA ARG A 194 10.67 -23.36 -8.50
C ARG A 194 9.56 -23.09 -7.51
N GLU A 195 8.36 -23.54 -7.81
CA GLU A 195 7.26 -23.48 -6.86
C GLU A 195 7.52 -24.43 -5.68
N VAL A 196 7.28 -23.89 -4.47
CA VAL A 196 7.41 -24.63 -3.21
C VAL A 196 6.18 -24.37 -2.33
N PRO A 197 5.79 -25.32 -1.47
CA PRO A 197 4.71 -25.09 -0.52
C PRO A 197 5.01 -23.90 0.39
N VAL A 198 4.01 -23.12 0.74
CA VAL A 198 4.08 -22.08 1.78
C VAL A 198 4.20 -22.69 3.17
N GLY A 199 4.52 -21.87 4.17
CA GLY A 199 4.63 -22.30 5.57
C GLY A 199 3.28 -22.28 6.29
N ARG A 200 3.10 -21.32 7.22
CA ARG A 200 1.91 -21.17 8.07
C ARG A 200 0.79 -20.33 7.43
N VAL A 201 1.12 -19.51 6.44
CA VAL A 201 0.14 -18.68 5.73
C VAL A 201 -0.83 -19.52 4.92
N GLU A 202 -2.03 -18.98 4.64
CA GLU A 202 -3.03 -19.67 3.82
C GLU A 202 -2.55 -19.83 2.37
N THR A 203 -2.68 -21.02 1.82
CA THR A 203 -2.24 -21.34 0.45
C THR A 203 -3.14 -20.68 -0.60
N LEU A 204 -2.54 -20.15 -1.65
CA LEU A 204 -3.20 -19.68 -2.86
C LEU A 204 -3.12 -20.76 -3.94
N ASP A 205 -4.25 -21.44 -4.19
CA ASP A 205 -4.37 -22.46 -5.24
C ASP A 205 -4.69 -21.80 -6.59
N SER A 206 -3.69 -21.16 -7.20
CA SER A 206 -3.80 -20.64 -8.57
C SER A 206 -2.42 -20.63 -9.22
N CYS A 207 -2.39 -20.77 -10.55
CA CYS A 207 -1.14 -20.68 -11.31
C CYS A 207 -0.45 -19.34 -11.03
N ALA A 208 0.82 -19.39 -10.65
CA ALA A 208 1.62 -18.20 -10.48
C ALA A 208 1.82 -17.50 -11.84
N PRO A 209 1.57 -16.18 -11.93
CA PRO A 209 1.91 -15.41 -13.13
C PRO A 209 3.44 -15.40 -13.33
N PRO A 210 3.92 -14.96 -14.50
CA PRO A 210 5.36 -14.79 -14.72
C PRO A 210 6.00 -13.87 -13.67
N ASP A 211 7.26 -14.16 -13.31
CA ASP A 211 8.04 -13.38 -12.37
C ASP A 211 8.08 -11.89 -12.78
N PRO A 212 7.71 -10.97 -11.89
CA PRO A 212 7.71 -9.53 -12.14
C PRO A 212 9.05 -8.96 -12.62
N GLN A 213 10.18 -9.56 -12.24
CA GLN A 213 11.50 -9.09 -12.63
C GLN A 213 11.66 -8.91 -14.16
N ARG A 214 11.02 -9.78 -14.94
CA ARG A 214 11.06 -9.72 -16.41
C ARG A 214 10.28 -8.52 -16.95
N ALA A 215 9.18 -8.14 -16.32
CA ALA A 215 8.35 -7.04 -16.75
C ALA A 215 9.10 -5.70 -16.68
N PHE A 216 9.90 -5.51 -15.64
CA PHE A 216 10.60 -4.25 -15.40
C PHE A 216 11.77 -3.98 -16.35
N SER A 217 12.24 -4.98 -17.10
CA SER A 217 13.28 -4.80 -18.12
C SER A 217 12.76 -4.25 -19.46
N GLN A 218 11.44 -4.15 -19.63
CA GLN A 218 10.79 -3.86 -20.90
C GLN A 218 10.08 -2.50 -20.96
N PHE A 219 10.33 -1.59 -19.99
CA PHE A 219 9.73 -0.26 -20.00
C PHE A 219 10.24 0.59 -21.15
N ALA A 220 9.33 1.09 -21.97
CA ALA A 220 9.60 2.27 -22.78
C ALA A 220 9.66 3.50 -21.85
N LEU A 221 10.56 4.45 -22.14
CA LEU A 221 10.62 5.73 -21.45
C LEU A 221 9.27 6.44 -21.59
N PRO A 222 8.66 6.91 -20.47
CA PRO A 222 7.37 7.57 -20.54
C PRO A 222 7.48 8.90 -21.28
N VAL A 223 6.47 9.24 -22.06
CA VAL A 223 6.20 10.62 -22.41
C VAL A 223 5.54 11.23 -21.17
N THR A 224 6.28 12.06 -20.44
CA THR A 224 5.84 12.63 -19.17
C THR A 224 4.67 13.59 -19.37
N THR A 225 3.50 13.20 -18.92
CA THR A 225 2.38 14.08 -18.69
C THR A 225 2.05 14.04 -17.20
N GLY A 226 2.55 15.03 -16.45
CA GLY A 226 2.28 15.16 -15.02
C GLY A 226 3.07 14.16 -14.12
N VAL A 227 3.29 14.55 -12.89
CA VAL A 227 3.89 13.72 -11.83
C VAL A 227 2.83 13.51 -10.76
N PRO A 228 2.27 12.29 -10.62
CA PRO A 228 1.17 12.04 -9.68
C PRO A 228 1.59 12.12 -8.22
N ILE A 229 2.89 12.06 -7.92
CA ILE A 229 3.43 12.14 -6.56
C ILE A 229 4.67 13.03 -6.57
N SER A 230 4.71 14.00 -5.66
CA SER A 230 5.85 14.91 -5.47
C SER A 230 6.17 15.09 -3.99
N ARG A 231 7.44 15.34 -3.67
CA ARG A 231 7.85 15.67 -2.30
C ARG A 231 7.60 17.15 -2.03
N LEU A 232 6.88 17.47 -0.95
CA LEU A 232 6.65 18.84 -0.48
C LEU A 232 7.74 19.29 0.49
N ALA A 233 8.07 18.44 1.46
CA ALA A 233 9.09 18.74 2.44
C ALA A 233 9.90 17.48 2.81
N ALA A 234 11.21 17.63 2.88
CA ALA A 234 12.10 16.61 3.40
C ALA A 234 12.30 16.80 4.89
N VAL A 235 12.41 15.68 5.63
CA VAL A 235 12.74 15.70 7.05
C VAL A 235 14.24 15.48 7.22
N THR A 236 14.87 16.31 8.07
CA THR A 236 16.25 16.07 8.48
C THR A 236 16.30 14.81 9.34
N PRO A 237 17.14 13.83 9.02
CA PRO A 237 17.28 12.61 9.82
C PRO A 237 17.67 12.96 11.25
N VAL A 238 16.90 12.45 12.22
CA VAL A 238 17.25 12.52 13.64
C VAL A 238 17.78 11.15 14.06
N ALA A 239 19.01 11.09 14.51
CA ALA A 239 19.60 9.86 15.03
C ALA A 239 18.83 9.38 16.27
N GLY A 240 18.58 8.05 16.36
CA GLY A 240 17.99 7.44 17.56
C GLY A 240 16.46 7.53 17.65
N VAL A 241 15.75 7.68 16.53
CA VAL A 241 14.28 7.71 16.51
C VAL A 241 13.69 6.41 17.07
N ALA A 242 12.79 6.52 18.06
CA ALA A 242 12.05 5.38 18.60
C ALA A 242 11.26 4.68 17.47
N GLY A 243 11.49 3.37 17.29
CA GLY A 243 10.88 2.60 16.19
C GLY A 243 11.76 2.48 14.94
N GLY A 244 12.98 3.01 14.92
CA GLY A 244 13.93 2.87 13.83
C GLY A 244 14.55 1.45 13.73
N ALA A 245 15.41 1.24 12.71
CA ALA A 245 16.05 -0.04 12.40
C ALA A 245 16.80 -0.64 13.60
N HIS A 246 17.53 0.18 14.35
CA HIS A 246 18.31 -0.25 15.52
C HIS A 246 17.45 -0.79 16.67
N THR A 247 16.18 -0.43 16.78
CA THR A 247 15.27 -0.97 17.80
C THR A 247 14.74 -2.37 17.43
N SER A 248 14.92 -2.80 16.19
CA SER A 248 14.45 -4.11 15.70
C SER A 248 15.19 -5.30 16.33
N LEU A 249 16.36 -5.07 16.92
CA LEU A 249 17.18 -6.10 17.60
C LEU A 249 16.87 -6.25 19.09
N GLN A 250 15.94 -5.47 19.64
CA GLN A 250 15.53 -5.60 21.03
C GLN A 250 14.78 -6.91 21.26
N SER A 251 14.96 -7.53 22.41
CA SER A 251 14.30 -8.78 22.79
C SER A 251 12.77 -8.65 22.87
N LYS A 252 12.26 -7.44 23.08
CA LYS A 252 10.83 -7.10 23.06
C LYS A 252 10.63 -5.70 22.51
N GLN A 253 9.87 -5.59 21.42
CA GLN A 253 9.51 -4.31 20.83
C GLN A 253 8.08 -3.91 21.19
N ARG A 254 7.88 -2.62 21.37
CA ARG A 254 6.56 -2.01 21.34
C ARG A 254 6.69 -0.62 20.71
N ARG A 255 6.11 -0.45 19.53
CA ARG A 255 6.11 0.84 18.83
C ARG A 255 4.78 1.11 18.16
N THR A 256 4.45 2.38 18.02
CA THR A 256 3.27 2.84 17.28
C THR A 256 3.74 3.73 16.13
N LEU A 257 3.19 3.47 14.94
CA LEU A 257 3.38 4.32 13.77
C LEU A 257 2.13 5.14 13.55
N HIS A 258 2.30 6.37 13.04
CA HIS A 258 1.18 7.28 12.75
C HIS A 258 1.39 7.94 11.39
N VAL A 259 0.43 7.72 10.50
CA VAL A 259 0.39 8.32 9.15
C VAL A 259 -0.85 9.17 9.03
N ARG A 260 -0.71 10.40 8.54
CA ARG A 260 -1.82 11.32 8.26
C ARG A 260 -1.88 11.65 6.79
N ALA A 261 -3.09 11.79 6.27
CA ALA A 261 -3.38 12.32 4.95
C ALA A 261 -4.49 13.37 5.03
N LEU A 262 -4.30 14.47 4.32
CA LEU A 262 -5.29 15.53 4.15
C LEU A 262 -5.67 15.58 2.67
N CYS A 263 -6.95 15.33 2.36
CA CYS A 263 -7.48 15.22 1.00
C CYS A 263 -8.42 16.37 0.68
N ARG A 264 -8.19 17.02 -0.45
CA ARG A 264 -9.06 18.05 -1.04
C ARG A 264 -9.37 17.69 -2.48
N ARG A 265 -10.54 18.13 -2.95
CA ARG A 265 -10.88 18.05 -4.36
C ARG A 265 -10.52 19.34 -5.07
N ARG A 266 -9.80 19.24 -6.19
CA ARG A 266 -9.52 20.35 -7.09
C ARG A 266 -10.75 20.67 -7.95
N HIS A 267 -10.73 21.82 -8.63
CA HIS A 267 -11.80 22.24 -9.54
C HIS A 267 -11.98 21.31 -10.75
N ASP A 268 -10.90 20.64 -11.18
CA ASP A 268 -10.90 19.65 -12.28
C ASP A 268 -11.38 18.25 -11.83
N GLY A 269 -11.73 18.09 -10.55
CA GLY A 269 -12.21 16.83 -9.99
C GLY A 269 -11.12 15.93 -9.41
N VAL A 270 -9.85 16.16 -9.76
CA VAL A 270 -8.70 15.41 -9.23
C VAL A 270 -8.59 15.67 -7.72
N LYS A 271 -8.31 14.62 -6.95
CA LYS A 271 -8.03 14.73 -5.50
C LYS A 271 -6.56 15.06 -5.31
N GLU A 272 -6.30 16.08 -4.51
CA GLU A 272 -4.99 16.50 -4.07
C GLU A 272 -4.85 16.10 -2.59
N ILE A 273 -3.82 15.33 -2.28
CA ILE A 273 -3.67 14.69 -0.98
C ILE A 273 -2.27 14.99 -0.45
N GLU A 274 -2.20 15.75 0.63
CA GLU A 274 -0.97 15.93 1.40
C GLU A 274 -0.84 14.81 2.42
N GLN A 275 0.26 14.08 2.37
CA GLN A 275 0.52 12.93 3.23
C GLN A 275 1.82 13.11 4.01
N GLN A 276 1.79 12.76 5.30
CA GLN A 276 2.96 12.76 6.17
C GLN A 276 2.98 11.56 7.11
N LEU A 277 4.17 10.97 7.29
CA LEU A 277 4.45 10.05 8.39
C LEU A 277 4.82 10.90 9.62
N HIS A 278 4.01 10.83 10.68
CA HIS A 278 4.21 11.59 11.91
C HIS A 278 5.00 10.83 12.97
N SER A 279 4.93 9.51 12.97
CA SER A 279 5.68 8.67 13.90
C SER A 279 6.10 7.35 13.23
N PRO A 280 7.40 7.11 13.05
CA PRO A 280 8.50 8.08 13.16
C PRO A 280 8.33 9.23 12.17
N LEU A 281 8.88 10.39 12.46
CA LEU A 281 8.74 11.56 11.59
C LEU A 281 9.39 11.31 10.22
N GLY A 282 8.62 11.45 9.15
CA GLY A 282 9.03 11.26 7.76
C GLY A 282 8.74 12.48 6.89
N SER A 283 9.18 12.43 5.65
CA SER A 283 8.94 13.48 4.66
C SER A 283 7.45 13.63 4.34
N THR A 284 7.08 14.84 3.89
CA THR A 284 5.73 15.15 3.42
C THR A 284 5.68 15.03 1.91
N PHE A 285 4.69 14.32 1.41
CA PHE A 285 4.45 14.14 -0.02
C PHE A 285 3.06 14.64 -0.40
N GLN A 286 2.97 15.18 -1.62
CA GLN A 286 1.71 15.44 -2.30
C GLN A 286 1.42 14.29 -3.26
N PHE A 287 0.21 13.77 -3.20
CA PHE A 287 -0.32 12.79 -4.14
C PHE A 287 -1.49 13.39 -4.91
N LEU A 288 -1.60 13.02 -6.17
CA LEU A 288 -2.82 13.19 -6.96
C LEU A 288 -3.53 11.85 -7.05
N SER A 289 -4.86 11.85 -6.95
CA SER A 289 -5.67 10.66 -7.15
C SER A 289 -6.86 10.98 -8.04
N ASP A 290 -7.10 10.12 -9.03
CA ASP A 290 -8.21 10.31 -9.97
C ASP A 290 -8.74 8.95 -10.43
N GLU A 291 -10.07 8.84 -10.50
CA GLU A 291 -10.69 7.59 -10.93
C GLU A 291 -10.63 7.43 -12.46
N ALA A 292 -10.78 6.22 -12.94
CA ALA A 292 -10.80 5.94 -14.36
C ALA A 292 -11.99 6.62 -15.06
N PRO A 293 -11.90 6.91 -16.37
CA PRO A 293 -13.04 7.33 -17.16
C PRO A 293 -14.19 6.33 -17.03
N GLY A 294 -15.40 6.84 -16.78
CA GLY A 294 -16.58 6.04 -16.49
C GLY A 294 -16.76 5.62 -15.02
N GLN A 295 -15.79 5.95 -14.15
CA GLN A 295 -15.88 5.78 -12.70
C GLN A 295 -15.91 7.12 -11.94
N GLY A 296 -16.13 8.22 -12.65
CA GLY A 296 -16.23 9.55 -12.07
C GLY A 296 -14.93 10.37 -12.14
N GLY A 297 -13.93 9.92 -12.90
CA GLY A 297 -12.68 10.63 -13.14
C GLY A 297 -12.25 10.66 -14.60
N LEU A 298 -11.04 11.14 -14.84
CA LEU A 298 -10.39 11.26 -16.16
C LEU A 298 -9.20 10.31 -16.30
N GLY A 299 -8.78 9.61 -15.22
CA GLY A 299 -7.59 8.78 -15.19
C GLY A 299 -6.28 9.58 -15.23
N ALA A 300 -6.29 10.81 -14.75
CA ALA A 300 -5.13 11.69 -14.76
C ALA A 300 -4.07 11.32 -13.70
N ALA A 301 -4.43 10.48 -12.72
CA ALA A 301 -3.57 9.98 -11.66
C ALA A 301 -3.99 8.55 -11.27
N PRO A 302 -3.19 7.82 -10.47
CA PRO A 302 -3.61 6.56 -9.90
C PRO A 302 -4.90 6.69 -9.08
N ASP A 303 -5.81 5.72 -9.25
CA ASP A 303 -7.06 5.66 -8.50
C ASP A 303 -6.85 5.19 -7.04
N ALA A 304 -7.89 5.35 -6.23
CA ALA A 304 -7.86 4.97 -4.82
C ALA A 304 -7.46 3.50 -4.60
N ALA A 305 -8.03 2.57 -5.38
CA ALA A 305 -7.76 1.15 -5.27
C ALA A 305 -6.33 0.80 -5.69
N SER A 306 -5.79 1.46 -6.71
CA SER A 306 -4.39 1.31 -7.15
C SER A 306 -3.42 1.70 -6.05
N TYR A 307 -3.66 2.80 -5.35
CA TYR A 307 -2.83 3.19 -4.21
C TYR A 307 -2.93 2.20 -3.05
N MET A 308 -4.14 1.76 -2.67
CA MET A 308 -4.30 0.76 -1.61
C MET A 308 -3.57 -0.54 -1.94
N ALA A 309 -3.75 -1.06 -3.15
CA ALA A 309 -3.11 -2.28 -3.60
C ALA A 309 -1.58 -2.18 -3.61
N ALA A 310 -1.02 -1.06 -4.13
CA ALA A 310 0.41 -0.81 -4.10
C ALA A 310 0.95 -0.74 -2.67
N GLY A 311 0.22 -0.08 -1.76
CA GLY A 311 0.55 0.00 -0.34
C GLY A 311 0.70 -1.39 0.29
N VAL A 312 -0.28 -2.29 0.09
CA VAL A 312 -0.25 -3.67 0.64
C VAL A 312 0.97 -4.43 0.13
N ALA A 313 1.21 -4.41 -1.19
CA ALA A 313 2.35 -5.09 -1.78
C ALA A 313 3.69 -4.54 -1.25
N PHE A 314 3.87 -3.23 -1.22
CA PHE A 314 5.09 -2.59 -0.71
C PHE A 314 5.32 -2.85 0.78
N CYS A 315 4.26 -2.80 1.61
CA CYS A 315 4.37 -3.06 3.04
C CYS A 315 4.80 -4.51 3.32
N PHE A 316 4.20 -5.48 2.64
CA PHE A 316 4.59 -6.87 2.74
C PHE A 316 6.06 -7.06 2.33
N MET A 317 6.47 -6.50 1.20
CA MET A 317 7.85 -6.58 0.73
C MET A 317 8.85 -5.91 1.68
N THR A 318 8.48 -4.80 2.34
CA THR A 318 9.31 -4.21 3.41
C THR A 318 9.58 -5.20 4.52
N GLN A 319 8.57 -5.99 4.92
CA GLN A 319 8.76 -6.95 6.00
C GLN A 319 9.60 -8.16 5.57
N LEU A 320 9.52 -8.61 4.30
CA LEU A 320 10.42 -9.63 3.75
C LEU A 320 11.89 -9.20 3.88
N GLY A 321 12.23 -8.03 3.33
CA GLY A 321 13.60 -7.50 3.38
C GLY A 321 14.09 -7.25 4.82
N ARG A 322 13.23 -6.69 5.69
CA ARG A 322 13.55 -6.48 7.11
C ARG A 322 13.83 -7.78 7.84
N TYR A 323 13.02 -8.80 7.64
CA TYR A 323 13.21 -10.11 8.30
C TYR A 323 14.56 -10.71 7.90
N ALA A 324 14.89 -10.72 6.60
CA ALA A 324 16.18 -11.19 6.12
C ALA A 324 17.35 -10.39 6.75
N THR A 325 17.26 -9.06 6.78
CA THR A 325 18.28 -8.18 7.40
C THR A 325 18.46 -8.45 8.89
N ILE A 326 17.37 -8.61 9.66
CA ILE A 326 17.42 -8.90 11.10
C ILE A 326 18.11 -10.22 11.38
N LEU A 327 17.84 -11.26 10.56
CA LEU A 327 18.46 -12.57 10.68
C LEU A 327 19.86 -12.64 10.07
N LYS A 328 20.33 -11.58 9.40
CA LYS A 328 21.59 -11.54 8.64
C LYS A 328 21.66 -12.64 7.59
N ARG A 329 20.55 -12.87 6.89
CA ARG A 329 20.39 -13.82 5.80
C ARG A 329 20.35 -13.11 4.45
N GLU A 330 20.78 -13.80 3.41
CA GLU A 330 20.82 -13.25 2.06
C GLU A 330 19.49 -13.40 1.34
N LEU A 331 18.90 -12.26 0.95
CA LEU A 331 17.71 -12.16 0.11
C LEU A 331 17.94 -11.11 -0.98
N PRO A 332 18.77 -11.42 -1.99
CA PRO A 332 19.23 -10.44 -2.98
C PRO A 332 18.11 -9.92 -3.88
N LYS A 333 17.10 -10.75 -4.18
CA LYS A 333 15.96 -10.36 -5.03
C LYS A 333 14.69 -10.98 -4.49
N TYR A 334 13.65 -10.17 -4.46
CA TYR A 334 12.30 -10.62 -4.15
C TYR A 334 11.26 -9.76 -4.87
N GLY A 335 10.13 -10.37 -5.17
CA GLY A 335 9.04 -9.72 -5.85
C GLY A 335 7.70 -10.35 -5.54
N VAL A 336 6.63 -9.68 -5.91
CA VAL A 336 5.26 -10.17 -5.75
C VAL A 336 4.40 -9.84 -6.95
N ALA A 337 3.48 -10.75 -7.29
CA ALA A 337 2.31 -10.43 -8.09
C ALA A 337 1.08 -10.57 -7.20
N GLN A 338 0.36 -9.47 -6.98
CA GLN A 338 -0.71 -9.40 -5.98
C GLN A 338 -2.01 -8.93 -6.63
N ASP A 339 -3.10 -9.65 -6.33
CA ASP A 339 -4.46 -9.28 -6.72
C ASP A 339 -5.27 -8.85 -5.50
N THR A 340 -5.99 -7.73 -5.65
CA THR A 340 -6.96 -7.20 -4.69
C THR A 340 -8.24 -6.80 -5.41
N CYS A 341 -9.35 -6.71 -4.66
CA CYS A 341 -10.62 -6.26 -5.20
C CYS A 341 -11.34 -5.39 -4.17
N TYR A 342 -11.82 -4.23 -4.63
CA TYR A 342 -12.57 -3.27 -3.82
C TYR A 342 -13.87 -2.92 -4.52
N SER A 343 -14.99 -2.96 -3.81
CA SER A 343 -16.28 -2.64 -4.40
C SER A 343 -17.01 -1.63 -3.55
N ARG A 344 -17.39 -0.52 -4.15
CA ARG A 344 -18.26 0.46 -3.51
C ARG A 344 -19.68 -0.11 -3.47
N GLY A 345 -20.38 0.08 -2.35
CA GLY A 345 -21.78 -0.24 -2.20
C GLY A 345 -22.69 0.71 -2.97
N ASP A 346 -23.97 0.42 -2.96
CA ASP A 346 -24.99 1.22 -3.63
C ASP A 346 -25.86 1.96 -2.59
N ALA A 347 -25.71 3.27 -2.51
CA ALA A 347 -26.50 4.13 -1.60
C ALA A 347 -28.00 4.25 -1.96
N SER A 348 -28.39 3.80 -3.15
CA SER A 348 -29.79 3.83 -3.60
C SER A 348 -30.54 2.53 -3.32
N SER A 349 -29.85 1.44 -2.94
CA SER A 349 -30.45 0.15 -2.66
C SER A 349 -31.09 0.13 -1.24
N ALA A 350 -32.20 -0.57 -1.12
CA ALA A 350 -32.84 -0.83 0.18
C ALA A 350 -32.28 -2.08 0.89
N GLU A 351 -31.44 -2.85 0.19
CA GLU A 351 -30.75 -4.04 0.70
C GLU A 351 -29.34 -3.70 1.18
N ASP A 352 -28.52 -4.69 1.54
CA ASP A 352 -27.13 -4.47 2.02
C ASP A 352 -26.33 -3.57 1.07
N THR A 353 -26.19 -2.31 1.44
CA THR A 353 -25.58 -1.25 0.64
C THR A 353 -24.09 -1.13 0.89
N SER A 354 -23.54 -1.93 1.82
CA SER A 354 -22.13 -1.80 2.25
C SER A 354 -21.13 -2.08 1.14
N GLY A 355 -20.10 -1.28 1.09
CA GLY A 355 -18.95 -1.55 0.24
C GLY A 355 -18.21 -2.82 0.68
N THR A 356 -17.57 -3.53 -0.24
CA THR A 356 -16.91 -4.81 0.03
C THR A 356 -15.43 -4.80 -0.37
N THR A 357 -14.67 -5.68 0.28
CA THR A 357 -13.26 -5.93 -0.04
C THR A 357 -13.04 -7.43 -0.20
N GLY A 358 -12.33 -7.82 -1.24
CA GLY A 358 -11.96 -9.22 -1.48
C GLY A 358 -10.71 -9.65 -0.71
N ALA A 359 -10.40 -10.95 -0.79
CA ALA A 359 -9.14 -11.49 -0.28
C ALA A 359 -7.93 -10.91 -1.01
N VAL A 360 -6.83 -10.72 -0.30
CA VAL A 360 -5.52 -10.44 -0.90
C VAL A 360 -4.92 -11.76 -1.39
N LYS A 361 -4.57 -11.83 -2.67
CA LYS A 361 -3.96 -13.01 -3.30
C LYS A 361 -2.56 -12.63 -3.78
N THR A 362 -1.53 -13.25 -3.21
CA THR A 362 -0.14 -12.84 -3.45
C THR A 362 0.71 -14.02 -3.90
N HIS A 363 1.25 -13.96 -5.10
CA HIS A 363 2.32 -14.84 -5.57
C HIS A 363 3.66 -14.21 -5.20
N VAL A 364 4.47 -14.92 -4.42
CA VAL A 364 5.77 -14.44 -3.90
C VAL A 364 6.90 -15.12 -4.66
N TYR A 365 7.89 -14.34 -5.08
CA TYR A 365 9.08 -14.79 -5.80
C TYR A 365 10.30 -14.38 -4.99
N LEU A 366 11.11 -15.34 -4.56
CA LEU A 366 12.33 -15.12 -3.78
C LEU A 366 13.52 -15.79 -4.45
N ASP A 367 14.60 -15.04 -4.65
CA ASP A 367 15.90 -15.58 -5.00
C ASP A 367 16.76 -15.54 -3.74
N THR A 368 17.20 -16.71 -3.24
CA THR A 368 17.98 -16.78 -2.00
C THR A 368 18.85 -18.03 -1.93
N PRO A 369 20.13 -17.92 -1.53
CA PRO A 369 20.97 -19.08 -1.28
C PRO A 369 20.62 -19.83 0.01
N GLU A 370 19.73 -19.29 0.84
CA GLU A 370 19.39 -19.81 2.16
C GLU A 370 18.38 -20.98 2.12
N GLY A 371 17.84 -21.27 0.94
CA GLY A 371 16.95 -22.41 0.71
C GLY A 371 15.48 -22.18 1.04
N ALA A 372 14.66 -23.19 0.76
CA ALA A 372 13.20 -23.09 0.81
C ALA A 372 12.62 -22.94 2.23
N GLU A 373 13.30 -23.40 3.27
CA GLU A 373 12.85 -23.25 4.67
C GLU A 373 12.89 -21.77 5.07
N PHE A 374 14.02 -21.11 4.86
CA PHE A 374 14.15 -19.67 5.10
C PHE A 374 13.16 -18.86 4.24
N ALA A 375 12.94 -19.25 3.00
CA ALA A 375 11.97 -18.58 2.12
C ALA A 375 10.54 -18.68 2.66
N ARG A 376 10.13 -19.83 3.20
CA ARG A 376 8.83 -20.00 3.90
C ARG A 376 8.72 -19.10 5.12
N ASP A 377 9.77 -19.08 5.95
CA ASP A 377 9.81 -18.22 7.14
C ASP A 377 9.72 -16.74 6.78
N CYS A 378 10.35 -16.32 5.67
CA CYS A 378 10.22 -14.95 5.15
C CYS A 378 8.76 -14.60 4.84
N VAL A 379 8.02 -15.49 4.17
CA VAL A 379 6.60 -15.26 3.82
C VAL A 379 5.74 -15.22 5.09
N ASP A 380 5.91 -16.19 5.99
CA ASP A 380 5.17 -16.29 7.24
C ASP A 380 5.37 -15.05 8.13
N MET A 381 6.64 -14.66 8.33
CA MET A 381 6.97 -13.49 9.13
C MET A 381 6.64 -12.18 8.39
N GLY A 382 6.75 -12.18 7.07
CA GLY A 382 6.34 -11.07 6.22
C GLY A 382 4.86 -10.74 6.40
N GLU A 383 3.98 -11.74 6.35
CA GLU A 383 2.54 -11.58 6.61
C GLU A 383 2.26 -11.18 8.06
N GLN A 384 2.85 -11.92 9.03
CA GLN A 384 2.64 -11.72 10.46
C GLN A 384 3.03 -10.30 10.90
N THR A 385 4.09 -9.72 10.35
CA THR A 385 4.61 -8.40 10.72
C THR A 385 4.12 -7.27 9.82
N CYS A 386 3.42 -7.57 8.71
CA CYS A 386 2.91 -6.55 7.81
C CYS A 386 1.75 -5.78 8.45
N PHE A 387 1.91 -4.47 8.59
CA PHE A 387 0.88 -3.57 9.11
C PHE A 387 -0.38 -3.55 8.24
N LEU A 388 -0.22 -3.65 6.92
CA LEU A 388 -1.36 -3.58 6.01
C LEU A 388 -2.09 -4.91 5.91
N HIS A 389 -1.40 -6.06 6.03
CA HIS A 389 -2.10 -7.33 6.25
C HIS A 389 -2.82 -7.35 7.61
N ALA A 390 -2.31 -6.61 8.61
CA ALA A 390 -3.03 -6.45 9.88
C ALA A 390 -4.40 -5.75 9.72
N LEU A 391 -4.55 -4.80 8.78
CA LEU A 391 -5.86 -4.22 8.42
C LEU A 391 -6.83 -5.28 7.89
N TYR A 392 -6.34 -6.26 7.13
CA TYR A 392 -7.18 -7.32 6.57
C TYR A 392 -7.58 -8.39 7.60
N ARG A 393 -6.73 -8.67 8.58
CA ARG A 393 -7.00 -9.74 9.57
C ARG A 393 -7.64 -9.27 10.88
N THR A 394 -7.69 -7.94 11.13
CA THR A 394 -8.16 -7.39 12.40
C THR A 394 -9.41 -6.53 12.18
N PRO A 395 -10.57 -6.89 12.74
CA PRO A 395 -11.72 -6.01 12.71
C PRO A 395 -11.42 -4.70 13.44
N LEU A 396 -11.72 -3.59 12.79
CA LEU A 396 -11.48 -2.23 13.25
C LEU A 396 -12.72 -1.36 13.01
N GLU A 397 -12.68 -0.13 13.55
CA GLU A 397 -13.72 0.87 13.34
C GLU A 397 -13.13 2.13 12.70
N THR A 398 -13.97 2.85 11.96
CA THR A 398 -13.71 4.23 11.56
C THR A 398 -14.30 5.17 12.58
N MET A 399 -13.43 5.93 13.27
CA MET A 399 -13.83 6.98 14.20
C MET A 399 -14.06 8.28 13.42
N ILE A 400 -15.32 8.68 13.28
CA ILE A 400 -15.73 9.83 12.46
C ILE A 400 -15.88 11.04 13.36
N SER A 401 -15.34 12.18 12.92
CA SER A 401 -15.68 13.52 13.43
C SER A 401 -16.07 14.43 12.29
N ILE A 402 -17.04 15.31 12.52
CA ILE A 402 -17.57 16.23 11.50
C ILE A 402 -17.40 17.65 12.00
N THR A 403 -16.80 18.51 11.16
CA THR A 403 -16.60 19.95 11.39
C THR A 403 -17.31 20.73 10.30
N ARG A 404 -18.20 21.65 10.67
CA ARG A 404 -18.84 22.58 9.72
C ARG A 404 -17.92 23.75 9.40
N VAL A 405 -17.84 24.14 8.12
CA VAL A 405 -16.99 25.24 7.63
C VAL A 405 -17.74 26.14 6.67
#